data_d4f4074945694efa5872ee11c8fa6ec3
#
_entry.id   d4f4074945694efa5872ee11c8fa6ec3
#
_cell.length_a   1.000
_cell.length_b   1.000
_cell.length_c   1.000
_cell.angle_alpha   90.00
_cell.angle_beta   90.00
_cell.angle_gamma   90.00
#
_symmetry.space_group_name_H-M   'P 1'
#
loop_
_entity.id
_entity.type
_entity.pdbx_description
1 polymer ?
#
loop_
_entity_poly.entity_id
_entity_poly.type
_entity_poly.pdbx_seq_one_letter_code
_entity_poly.pdbx_strand_id
1 'polypeptide(L)'
;TPKTLQIAAKLREYDFDFASMARRMDSFPFKIAKLQGYVFDNLEVDENGAARVVLTRKVLDDFNITDAESSAIVGTPGRIDSVESWAIFVEQPEGHYRVRLRSKTIVINEIAKRHDGGGHPLASGANSYSLEENEQIYQEIKDTVAHATHQSSCTSHGDCD
;
A
#
# COMPACT_ATOMS: atom_id res chain seq x y z
N THR A 1 -1.44 18.99 8.26
CA THR A 1 -1.03 20.40 8.14
C THR A 1 -1.59 21.21 9.30
N PRO A 2 -0.99 22.39 9.65
CA PRO A 2 -1.56 23.28 10.67
C PRO A 2 -3.03 23.64 10.39
N LYS A 3 -3.38 23.87 9.13
CA LYS A 3 -4.76 24.15 8.72
C LYS A 3 -5.72 22.99 9.03
N THR A 4 -5.29 21.73 8.84
CA THR A 4 -6.08 20.55 9.17
C THR A 4 -6.39 20.49 10.67
N LEU A 5 -5.39 20.77 11.51
CA LEU A 5 -5.55 20.80 12.96
C LEU A 5 -6.47 21.94 13.42
N GLN A 6 -6.37 23.12 12.80
CA GLN A 6 -7.27 24.24 13.06
C GLN A 6 -8.73 23.92 12.71
N ILE A 7 -8.96 23.25 11.58
CA ILE A 7 -10.31 22.80 11.18
C ILE A 7 -10.83 21.76 12.18
N ALA A 8 -10.00 20.80 12.58
CA ALA A 8 -10.38 19.79 13.58
C ALA A 8 -10.73 20.45 14.93
N ALA A 9 -9.94 21.44 15.37
CA ALA A 9 -10.22 22.20 16.58
C ALA A 9 -11.57 22.94 16.48
N LYS A 10 -11.85 23.63 15.37
CA LYS A 10 -13.14 24.28 15.13
C LYS A 10 -14.31 23.31 15.13
N LEU A 11 -14.14 22.13 14.49
CA LEU A 11 -15.19 21.11 14.53
C LEU A 11 -15.50 20.65 15.95
N ARG A 12 -14.55 20.70 16.85
CA ARG A 12 -14.72 20.34 18.25
C ARG A 12 -15.61 21.31 19.05
N GLU A 13 -15.78 22.54 18.55
CA GLU A 13 -16.66 23.57 19.14
C GLU A 13 -18.16 23.27 18.90
N TYR A 14 -18.47 22.42 17.91
CA TYR A 14 -19.86 22.03 17.63
C TYR A 14 -20.30 20.90 18.59
N ASP A 15 -21.58 20.94 18.95
CA ASP A 15 -22.19 19.95 19.82
C ASP A 15 -22.51 18.67 19.03
N PHE A 16 -21.52 17.75 18.97
CA PHE A 16 -21.68 16.41 18.41
C PHE A 16 -20.83 15.40 19.19
N ASP A 17 -21.27 14.13 19.18
CA ASP A 17 -20.55 13.05 19.85
C ASP A 17 -19.29 12.66 19.06
N PHE A 18 -18.21 13.42 19.29
CA PHE A 18 -16.90 13.19 18.69
C PHE A 18 -16.35 11.79 19.00
N ALA A 19 -16.59 11.27 20.21
CA ALA A 19 -16.09 9.96 20.60
C ALA A 19 -16.75 8.84 19.79
N SER A 20 -18.06 8.93 19.58
CA SER A 20 -18.78 7.99 18.71
C SER A 20 -18.33 8.11 17.26
N MET A 21 -18.12 9.32 16.77
CA MET A 21 -17.62 9.54 15.40
C MET A 21 -16.22 8.92 15.23
N ALA A 22 -15.29 9.18 16.15
CA ALA A 22 -13.94 8.62 16.10
C ALA A 22 -13.97 7.07 16.12
N ARG A 23 -14.76 6.47 17.04
CA ARG A 23 -14.93 5.01 17.07
C ARG A 23 -15.47 4.44 15.76
N ARG A 24 -16.43 5.13 15.12
CA ARG A 24 -16.99 4.70 13.82
C ARG A 24 -15.98 4.81 12.68
N MET A 25 -15.11 5.83 12.71
CA MET A 25 -14.04 5.99 11.71
C MET A 25 -12.96 4.91 11.86
N ASP A 26 -12.67 4.47 13.08
CA ASP A 26 -11.64 3.44 13.35
C ASP A 26 -12.19 2.01 13.26
N SER A 27 -13.53 1.85 13.18
CA SER A 27 -14.13 0.51 13.12
C SER A 27 -14.21 -0.01 11.68
N PHE A 28 -14.00 -1.30 11.52
CA PHE A 28 -14.13 -2.00 10.25
C PHE A 28 -14.76 -3.40 10.47
N PRO A 29 -15.40 -3.99 9.44
CA PRO A 29 -16.00 -5.32 9.55
C PRO A 29 -14.99 -6.40 9.91
N PHE A 30 -15.41 -7.42 10.66
CA PHE A 30 -14.52 -8.52 11.08
C PHE A 30 -13.87 -9.26 9.92
N LYS A 31 -14.54 -9.36 8.76
CA LYS A 31 -13.95 -9.93 7.55
C LYS A 31 -12.71 -9.15 7.06
N ILE A 32 -12.68 -7.83 7.24
CA ILE A 32 -11.51 -7.00 6.94
C ILE A 32 -10.36 -7.29 7.91
N ALA A 33 -10.65 -7.53 9.21
CA ALA A 33 -9.62 -7.95 10.16
C ALA A 33 -8.98 -9.29 9.75
N LYS A 34 -9.79 -10.25 9.29
CA LYS A 34 -9.28 -11.53 8.75
C LYS A 34 -8.41 -11.33 7.53
N LEU A 35 -8.83 -10.46 6.60
CA LEU A 35 -8.03 -10.14 5.42
C LEU A 35 -6.71 -9.45 5.80
N GLN A 36 -6.70 -8.56 6.79
CA GLN A 36 -5.47 -7.97 7.33
C GLN A 36 -4.52 -9.05 7.89
N GLY A 37 -5.06 -10.02 8.63
CA GLY A 37 -4.29 -11.17 9.12
C GLY A 37 -3.66 -11.94 7.95
N TYR A 38 -4.44 -12.25 6.91
CA TYR A 38 -3.92 -12.89 5.71
C TYR A 38 -2.78 -12.07 5.06
N VAL A 39 -2.95 -10.75 4.96
CA VAL A 39 -1.92 -9.87 4.39
C VAL A 39 -0.62 -9.96 5.19
N PHE A 40 -0.67 -9.89 6.52
CA PHE A 40 0.53 -10.00 7.35
C PHE A 40 1.20 -11.38 7.25
N ASP A 41 0.41 -12.46 7.21
CA ASP A 41 0.93 -13.83 7.14
C ASP A 41 1.57 -14.16 5.77
N ASN A 42 1.12 -13.49 4.70
CA ASN A 42 1.56 -13.78 3.32
C ASN A 42 2.34 -12.63 2.67
N LEU A 43 2.71 -11.61 3.45
CA LEU A 43 3.50 -10.50 2.94
C LEU A 43 4.95 -10.96 2.72
N GLU A 44 5.41 -10.87 1.49
CA GLU A 44 6.82 -11.02 1.15
C GLU A 44 7.51 -9.67 1.27
N VAL A 45 8.61 -9.60 2.02
CA VAL A 45 9.40 -8.38 2.22
C VAL A 45 10.86 -8.69 1.91
N ASP A 46 11.50 -7.86 1.10
CA ASP A 46 12.93 -7.99 0.84
C ASP A 46 13.78 -7.25 1.89
N GLU A 47 15.09 -7.40 1.79
CA GLU A 47 16.05 -6.81 2.71
C GLU A 47 16.08 -5.27 2.71
N ASN A 48 15.59 -4.61 1.65
CA ASN A 48 15.55 -3.17 1.49
C ASN A 48 14.18 -2.55 1.82
N GLY A 49 13.17 -3.38 2.12
CA GLY A 49 11.84 -2.92 2.48
C GLY A 49 10.85 -2.83 1.32
N ALA A 50 11.14 -3.47 0.19
CA ALA A 50 10.16 -3.68 -0.87
C ALA A 50 9.26 -4.87 -0.51
N ALA A 51 7.95 -4.70 -0.57
CA ALA A 51 7.01 -5.72 -0.16
C ALA A 51 5.94 -6.02 -1.22
N ARG A 52 5.41 -7.25 -1.19
CA ARG A 52 4.25 -7.63 -1.99
C ARG A 52 3.33 -8.61 -1.29
N VAL A 53 2.08 -8.60 -1.71
CA VAL A 53 1.11 -9.65 -1.38
C VAL A 53 0.16 -9.86 -2.56
N VAL A 54 -0.27 -11.10 -2.77
CA VAL A 54 -1.23 -11.47 -3.81
C VAL A 54 -2.55 -11.88 -3.16
N LEU A 55 -3.63 -11.22 -3.55
CA LEU A 55 -5.00 -11.58 -3.20
C LEU A 55 -5.63 -12.28 -4.39
N THR A 56 -5.59 -13.61 -4.37
CA THR A 56 -6.23 -14.43 -5.40
C THR A 56 -7.75 -14.36 -5.30
N ARG A 57 -8.44 -14.70 -6.37
CA ARG A 57 -9.91 -14.83 -6.37
C ARG A 57 -10.39 -15.72 -5.23
N LYS A 58 -9.70 -16.86 -5.05
CA LYS A 58 -10.00 -17.80 -3.97
C LYS A 58 -9.94 -17.13 -2.58
N VAL A 59 -8.91 -16.35 -2.31
CA VAL A 59 -8.75 -15.63 -1.03
C VAL A 59 -9.89 -14.63 -0.83
N LEU A 60 -10.23 -13.86 -1.85
CA LEU A 60 -11.33 -12.89 -1.77
C LEU A 60 -12.67 -13.59 -1.50
N ASP A 61 -12.93 -14.71 -2.16
CA ASP A 61 -14.15 -15.49 -2.00
C ASP A 61 -14.20 -16.17 -0.61
N ASP A 62 -13.11 -16.77 -0.13
CA ASP A 62 -13.00 -17.40 1.19
C ASP A 62 -13.31 -16.41 2.35
N PHE A 63 -12.93 -15.15 2.19
CA PHE A 63 -13.21 -14.09 3.17
C PHE A 63 -14.49 -13.30 2.85
N ASN A 64 -15.18 -13.61 1.76
CA ASN A 64 -16.35 -12.87 1.29
C ASN A 64 -16.05 -11.36 1.12
N ILE A 65 -14.98 -11.07 0.40
CA ILE A 65 -14.47 -9.71 0.15
C ILE A 65 -14.68 -9.37 -1.32
N THR A 66 -15.31 -8.23 -1.59
CA THR A 66 -15.39 -7.66 -2.94
C THR A 66 -14.08 -6.95 -3.30
N ASP A 67 -13.84 -6.72 -4.59
CA ASP A 67 -12.68 -5.93 -5.05
C ASP A 67 -12.68 -4.52 -4.42
N ALA A 68 -13.84 -3.88 -4.32
CA ALA A 68 -13.96 -2.57 -3.68
C ALA A 68 -13.55 -2.61 -2.18
N GLU A 69 -13.99 -3.63 -1.45
CA GLU A 69 -13.67 -3.81 -0.03
C GLU A 69 -12.18 -4.14 0.19
N SER A 70 -11.51 -4.78 -0.77
CA SER A 70 -10.07 -5.04 -0.70
C SER A 70 -9.24 -3.75 -0.60
N SER A 71 -9.81 -2.60 -0.96
CA SER A 71 -9.16 -1.30 -0.80
C SER A 71 -8.87 -0.94 0.68
N ALA A 72 -9.62 -1.50 1.61
CA ALA A 72 -9.46 -1.23 3.04
C ALA A 72 -8.10 -1.69 3.60
N ILE A 73 -7.44 -2.67 2.96
CA ILE A 73 -6.16 -3.21 3.44
C ILE A 73 -4.94 -2.62 2.71
N VAL A 74 -5.14 -1.68 1.80
CA VAL A 74 -4.04 -1.15 0.98
C VAL A 74 -2.94 -0.50 1.80
N GLY A 75 -3.28 0.11 2.94
CA GLY A 75 -2.32 0.71 3.87
C GLY A 75 -1.72 -0.26 4.88
N THR A 76 -2.18 -1.50 4.95
CA THR A 76 -1.77 -2.47 5.98
C THR A 76 -0.27 -2.75 5.99
N PRO A 77 0.41 -3.02 4.84
CA PRO A 77 1.86 -3.26 4.83
C PRO A 77 2.68 -2.07 5.32
N GLY A 78 2.23 -0.84 5.06
CA GLY A 78 2.94 0.38 5.47
C GLY A 78 2.98 0.61 6.99
N ARG A 79 2.23 -0.18 7.78
CA ARG A 79 2.28 -0.16 9.26
C ARG A 79 3.48 -0.92 9.82
N ILE A 80 4.16 -1.72 8.97
CA ILE A 80 5.39 -2.41 9.33
C ILE A 80 6.55 -1.43 9.14
N ASP A 81 7.40 -1.29 10.14
CA ASP A 81 8.50 -0.31 10.15
C ASP A 81 9.51 -0.56 9.03
N SER A 82 9.85 -1.84 8.80
CA SER A 82 10.80 -2.27 7.78
C SER A 82 10.27 -2.21 6.33
N VAL A 83 8.97 -1.99 6.12
CA VAL A 83 8.38 -1.86 4.77
C VAL A 83 8.41 -0.42 4.32
N GLU A 84 9.03 -0.14 3.17
CA GLU A 84 9.12 1.21 2.57
C GLU A 84 8.15 1.38 1.40
N SER A 85 8.13 0.44 0.45
CA SER A 85 7.23 0.46 -0.69
C SER A 85 6.61 -0.92 -0.91
N TRP A 86 5.35 -0.96 -1.36
CA TRP A 86 4.66 -2.24 -1.53
C TRP A 86 3.67 -2.26 -2.66
N ALA A 87 3.43 -3.48 -3.18
CA ALA A 87 2.38 -3.79 -4.13
C ALA A 87 1.38 -4.79 -3.56
N ILE A 88 0.09 -4.53 -3.81
CA ILE A 88 -0.98 -5.50 -3.58
C ILE A 88 -1.57 -5.87 -4.93
N PHE A 89 -1.40 -7.13 -5.30
CA PHE A 89 -1.94 -7.71 -6.52
C PHE A 89 -3.31 -8.32 -6.23
N VAL A 90 -4.35 -7.79 -6.85
CA VAL A 90 -5.74 -8.25 -6.63
C VAL A 90 -6.25 -8.89 -7.91
N GLU A 91 -6.39 -10.22 -7.88
CA GLU A 91 -6.88 -10.98 -9.03
C GLU A 91 -8.32 -10.59 -9.36
N GLN A 92 -8.56 -10.27 -10.62
CA GLN A 92 -9.85 -9.88 -11.16
C GLN A 92 -10.57 -11.10 -11.75
N PRO A 93 -11.92 -11.05 -11.88
CA PRO A 93 -12.68 -12.15 -12.48
C PRO A 93 -12.24 -12.53 -13.89
N GLU A 94 -11.71 -11.57 -14.65
CA GLU A 94 -11.23 -11.74 -16.02
C GLU A 94 -9.83 -12.37 -16.10
N GLY A 95 -9.19 -12.67 -14.95
CA GLY A 95 -7.90 -13.36 -14.88
C GLY A 95 -6.66 -12.44 -14.92
N HIS A 96 -6.84 -11.13 -15.01
CA HIS A 96 -5.76 -10.18 -14.83
C HIS A 96 -5.65 -9.72 -13.35
N TYR A 97 -4.64 -8.91 -13.02
CA TYR A 97 -4.45 -8.35 -11.67
C TYR A 97 -4.57 -6.84 -11.69
N ARG A 98 -5.37 -6.29 -10.78
CA ARG A 98 -5.28 -4.89 -10.43
C ARG A 98 -4.18 -4.74 -9.38
N VAL A 99 -3.19 -3.91 -9.68
CA VAL A 99 -2.04 -3.69 -8.79
C VAL A 99 -2.18 -2.36 -8.08
N ARG A 100 -2.08 -2.37 -6.76
CA ARG A 100 -2.10 -1.16 -5.94
C ARG A 100 -0.73 -0.92 -5.37
N LEU A 101 -0.08 0.14 -5.82
CA LEU A 101 1.27 0.53 -5.44
C LEU A 101 1.22 1.63 -4.38
N ARG A 102 1.99 1.47 -3.33
CA ARG A 102 2.13 2.44 -2.24
C ARG A 102 3.56 2.55 -1.78
N SER A 103 3.91 3.72 -1.26
CA SER A 103 5.22 3.98 -0.67
C SER A 103 5.10 4.98 0.47
N LYS A 104 6.02 4.93 1.41
CA LYS A 104 6.13 5.93 2.48
C LYS A 104 6.80 7.20 1.97
N THR A 105 7.93 7.09 1.28
CA THR A 105 8.74 8.25 0.86
C THR A 105 9.23 8.16 -0.58
N ILE A 106 9.35 6.98 -1.16
CA ILE A 106 9.96 6.74 -2.47
C ILE A 106 8.93 6.89 -3.59
N VAL A 107 9.28 7.60 -4.66
CA VAL A 107 8.42 7.80 -5.82
C VAL A 107 8.28 6.50 -6.61
N ILE A 108 7.05 5.99 -6.77
CA ILE A 108 6.75 4.69 -7.42
C ILE A 108 5.76 4.80 -8.60
N ASN A 109 5.24 5.98 -8.91
CA ASN A 109 4.23 6.13 -9.96
C ASN A 109 4.78 5.90 -11.37
N GLU A 110 6.09 6.00 -11.58
CA GLU A 110 6.70 5.67 -12.87
C GLU A 110 6.61 4.16 -13.16
N ILE A 111 6.66 3.31 -12.13
CA ILE A 111 6.38 1.86 -12.26
C ILE A 111 4.94 1.67 -12.79
N ALA A 112 3.98 2.33 -12.15
CA ALA A 112 2.58 2.22 -12.57
C ALA A 112 2.35 2.62 -14.03
N LYS A 113 3.02 3.67 -14.51
CA LYS A 113 2.90 4.14 -15.90
C LYS A 113 3.41 3.12 -16.93
N ARG A 114 4.41 2.32 -16.57
CA ARG A 114 4.94 1.25 -17.45
C ARG A 114 4.02 0.04 -17.54
N HIS A 115 3.09 -0.10 -16.58
CA HIS A 115 2.17 -1.23 -16.43
C HIS A 115 0.71 -0.80 -16.50
N ASP A 116 0.36 -0.11 -17.59
CA ASP A 116 -1.02 0.31 -17.90
C ASP A 116 -1.73 0.97 -16.71
N GLY A 117 -1.06 1.97 -16.11
CA GLY A 117 -1.53 2.62 -14.91
C GLY A 117 -1.04 4.04 -14.71
N GLY A 118 -1.07 4.50 -13.46
CA GLY A 118 -0.65 5.83 -13.06
C GLY A 118 -1.15 6.22 -11.68
N GLY A 119 -0.97 7.48 -11.32
CA GLY A 119 -1.42 8.03 -10.04
C GLY A 119 -0.42 9.00 -9.43
N HIS A 120 -0.54 9.18 -8.11
CA HIS A 120 0.34 10.05 -7.35
C HIS A 120 1.71 9.40 -7.09
N PRO A 121 2.77 10.19 -6.83
CA PRO A 121 4.12 9.68 -6.58
C PRO A 121 4.20 8.55 -5.56
N LEU A 122 3.44 8.61 -4.46
CA LEU A 122 3.45 7.64 -3.37
C LEU A 122 2.23 6.70 -3.34
N ALA A 123 1.28 6.87 -4.27
CA ALA A 123 0.03 6.12 -4.30
C ALA A 123 -0.49 6.01 -5.73
N SER A 124 -0.25 4.90 -6.37
CA SER A 124 -0.63 4.67 -7.76
C SER A 124 -1.26 3.30 -7.96
N GLY A 125 -1.84 3.08 -9.12
CA GLY A 125 -2.42 1.81 -9.54
C GLY A 125 -1.91 1.42 -10.89
N ALA A 126 -1.82 0.12 -11.15
CA ALA A 126 -1.41 -0.47 -12.41
C ALA A 126 -2.29 -1.69 -12.73
N ASN A 127 -2.14 -2.24 -13.91
CA ASN A 127 -2.66 -3.54 -14.26
C ASN A 127 -1.50 -4.50 -14.56
N SER A 128 -1.74 -5.78 -14.35
CA SER A 128 -0.82 -6.85 -14.71
C SER A 128 -1.62 -7.98 -15.32
N TYR A 129 -1.14 -8.54 -16.40
CA TYR A 129 -1.88 -9.49 -17.21
C TYR A 129 -1.31 -10.92 -17.14
N SER A 130 -0.24 -11.11 -16.36
CA SER A 130 0.36 -12.42 -16.13
C SER A 130 1.09 -12.50 -14.79
N LEU A 131 1.43 -13.71 -14.37
CA LEU A 131 2.27 -13.92 -13.17
C LEU A 131 3.70 -13.40 -13.40
N GLU A 132 4.22 -13.52 -14.61
CA GLU A 132 5.51 -12.99 -15.01
C GLU A 132 5.55 -11.46 -14.87
N GLU A 133 4.47 -10.78 -15.26
CA GLU A 133 4.36 -9.34 -15.09
C GLU A 133 4.24 -8.94 -13.61
N ASN A 134 3.58 -9.74 -12.78
CA ASN A 134 3.58 -9.54 -11.32
C ASN A 134 5.01 -9.57 -10.76
N GLU A 135 5.83 -10.56 -11.20
CA GLU A 135 7.25 -10.65 -10.80
C GLU A 135 8.04 -9.44 -11.30
N GLN A 136 7.82 -9.00 -12.53
CA GLN A 136 8.48 -7.83 -13.10
C GLN A 136 8.17 -6.57 -12.30
N ILE A 137 6.91 -6.29 -12.00
CA ILE A 137 6.49 -5.15 -11.17
C ILE A 137 7.16 -5.22 -9.80
N TYR A 138 7.20 -6.39 -9.17
CA TYR A 138 7.84 -6.54 -7.87
C TYR A 138 9.35 -6.31 -7.94
N GLN A 139 10.01 -6.79 -9.00
CA GLN A 139 11.44 -6.53 -9.21
C GLN A 139 11.73 -5.04 -9.39
N GLU A 140 10.90 -4.32 -10.14
CA GLU A 140 11.03 -2.88 -10.32
C GLU A 140 10.87 -2.10 -8.99
N ILE A 141 9.99 -2.56 -8.10
CA ILE A 141 9.86 -1.99 -6.74
C ILE A 141 11.14 -2.23 -5.95
N LYS A 142 11.68 -3.46 -5.95
CA LYS A 142 12.94 -3.80 -5.25
C LYS A 142 14.10 -2.93 -5.73
N ASP A 143 14.27 -2.80 -7.03
CA ASP A 143 15.33 -2.00 -7.62
C ASP A 143 15.20 -0.51 -7.25
N THR A 144 13.97 0.01 -7.27
CA THR A 144 13.68 1.40 -6.91
C THR A 144 13.98 1.68 -5.44
N VAL A 145 13.60 0.77 -4.54
CA VAL A 145 13.85 0.89 -3.10
C VAL A 145 15.34 0.77 -2.79
N ALA A 146 16.02 -0.21 -3.39
CA ALA A 146 17.46 -0.41 -3.20
C ALA A 146 18.26 0.84 -3.63
N HIS A 147 17.94 1.42 -4.79
CA HIS A 147 18.59 2.65 -5.24
C HIS A 147 18.40 3.82 -4.29
N ALA A 148 17.20 4.01 -3.78
CA ALA A 148 16.90 5.11 -2.84
C ALA A 148 17.63 4.92 -1.48
N THR A 149 17.73 3.69 -0.98
CA THR A 149 18.41 3.37 0.26
C THR A 149 19.93 3.63 0.15
N HIS A 150 20.55 3.26 -0.98
CA HIS A 150 21.96 3.53 -1.22
C HIS A 150 22.28 5.03 -1.33
N GLN A 151 21.41 5.83 -1.94
CA GLN A 151 21.59 7.28 -2.01
C GLN A 151 21.51 7.95 -0.63
N SER A 152 20.65 7.47 0.24
CA SER A 152 20.49 8.00 1.61
C SER A 152 21.69 7.68 2.51
N SER A 153 22.38 6.57 2.30
CA SER A 153 23.58 6.19 3.06
C SER A 153 24.81 7.01 2.64
N CYS A 154 24.93 7.42 1.37
CA CYS A 154 26.03 8.27 0.89
C CYS A 154 25.95 9.72 1.40
N THR A 155 24.74 10.24 1.65
CA THR A 155 24.58 11.62 2.13
C THR A 155 24.80 11.77 3.63
N SER A 156 24.78 10.69 4.42
CA SER A 156 24.98 10.70 5.86
C SER A 156 26.44 10.50 6.31
N HIS A 157 27.33 10.13 5.40
CA HIS A 157 28.78 10.06 5.60
C HIS A 157 29.42 10.94 4.52
N GLY A 158 29.70 12.18 4.89
CA GLY A 158 30.40 13.13 4.01
C GLY A 158 31.87 12.73 3.78
N ASP A 159 32.10 11.70 3.01
CA ASP A 159 33.38 11.35 2.38
C ASP A 159 33.10 10.30 1.31
N CYS A 160 32.90 10.77 0.08
CA CYS A 160 33.10 10.00 -1.13
C CYS A 160 33.98 10.84 -2.05
N ASP A 161 35.31 10.68 -1.89
CA ASP A 161 36.30 11.04 -2.92
C ASP A 161 36.24 10.04 -4.07
#